data_971ed81a036cfd989bef795626047d40
#
_entry.id   971ed81a036cfd989bef795626047d40
#
_cell.length_a   1.000
_cell.length_b   1.000
_cell.length_c   1.000
_cell.angle_alpha   90.00
_cell.angle_beta   90.00
_cell.angle_gamma   90.00
#
_symmetry.space_group_name_H-M   'P 1'
#
loop_
_entity.id
_entity.type
_entity.pdbx_description
1 polymer ?
#
loop_
_entity_poly.entity_id
_entity_poly.type
_entity_poly.pdbx_seq_one_letter_code
_entity_poly.pdbx_strand_id
1 'polypeptide(L)'
;MSDGRTGEPSTAPVTPAGGADPHRWWGLVVIALAQLMVVLDATIVNIALPSAQHALHMSDGNRQWVITAYTLAFGGLLLLGGRIADLVGRKRSFVIGLVGFAAASALGGAATSSGMLFGARALQGAFAALLAPSALSLLTTTFTDPRERGKAFGIYGALAGSGSAIGFIVGGLLTEYLNWRWCLYVNVPIAVVAVLGALALLHDHPGHTGVRLDVPGAVLGCGGLVAVVYGFSEAEPRGWTDPLVLALFAVGVLLLVAFVRWQTRAPSPLLPLHIVRDRDRAGCFLTMMLAVIGMFGLFLFMTYYLQDVLAYSPVRAGLAFLPLTAAIITGSTQISARLLHRVAPRLLMVPGMLLAAAGLLLLTRMTVHSTYTGEILPALLLLGLGMGLTFMPVFATATAGVAPRDAGVTSATVNTSQQVGGSIGTALLNTVATTSGAAYVTAHLRGPADRATVVPAGVVHGYTVAIGWAAGVMLLAALVAALMVTAKAPGRGAPADAPVAEPVP
;
A
#
# COMPACT_ATOMS: atom_id res chain seq x y z
N MET A 1 67.12 -42.99 10.42
CA MET A 1 66.37 -43.02 9.11
C MET A 1 64.88 -43.09 9.40
N SER A 2 64.23 -41.95 9.49
CA SER A 2 62.74 -41.82 9.73
C SER A 2 62.24 -40.98 8.64
N ASP A 3 61.42 -41.61 7.81
CA ASP A 3 60.81 -41.04 6.60
C ASP A 3 59.54 -40.21 7.00
N GLY A 4 59.70 -38.91 6.94
CA GLY A 4 58.62 -37.95 7.22
C GLY A 4 57.82 -37.70 5.95
N ARG A 5 56.68 -38.36 5.77
CA ARG A 5 55.70 -38.01 4.74
C ARG A 5 54.77 -36.91 5.27
N THR A 6 55.01 -35.69 4.82
CA THR A 6 54.08 -34.57 4.93
C THR A 6 52.89 -34.80 4.00
N GLY A 7 51.73 -35.11 4.59
CA GLY A 7 50.45 -35.19 3.85
C GLY A 7 50.05 -33.81 3.40
N GLU A 8 50.08 -33.57 2.08
CA GLU A 8 49.41 -32.41 1.48
C GLU A 8 47.90 -32.50 1.69
N PRO A 9 47.23 -31.40 2.10
CA PRO A 9 45.78 -31.38 2.16
C PRO A 9 45.19 -31.46 0.73
N SER A 10 44.50 -32.55 0.44
CA SER A 10 43.73 -32.74 -0.79
C SER A 10 42.71 -31.61 -0.93
N THR A 11 43.02 -30.67 -1.80
CA THR A 11 42.03 -29.70 -2.28
C THR A 11 41.07 -30.42 -3.20
N ALA A 12 39.98 -30.97 -2.63
CA ALA A 12 38.83 -31.40 -3.42
C ALA A 12 38.32 -30.19 -4.22
N PRO A 13 38.12 -30.34 -5.54
CA PRO A 13 37.58 -29.23 -6.33
C PRO A 13 36.21 -28.84 -5.76
N VAL A 14 36.11 -27.58 -5.32
CA VAL A 14 34.82 -26.96 -4.98
C VAL A 14 34.02 -26.98 -6.28
N THR A 15 33.07 -27.89 -6.40
CA THR A 15 32.12 -27.94 -7.49
C THR A 15 31.40 -26.59 -7.52
N PRO A 16 31.45 -25.83 -8.61
CA PRO A 16 30.71 -24.57 -8.67
C PRO A 16 29.24 -24.90 -8.47
N ALA A 17 28.65 -24.28 -7.46
CA ALA A 17 27.23 -24.39 -7.13
C ALA A 17 26.38 -24.16 -8.39
N GLY A 18 25.39 -25.03 -8.57
CA GLY A 18 24.51 -25.26 -9.69
C GLY A 18 24.26 -24.07 -10.62
N GLY A 19 24.35 -24.33 -11.92
CA GLY A 19 24.02 -23.37 -12.96
C GLY A 19 22.67 -22.72 -12.70
N ALA A 20 22.53 -21.45 -13.05
CA ALA A 20 21.30 -20.69 -12.84
C ALA A 20 20.10 -21.47 -13.41
N ASP A 21 19.03 -21.62 -12.63
CA ASP A 21 17.82 -22.34 -13.04
C ASP A 21 17.30 -21.80 -14.39
N PRO A 22 17.22 -22.63 -15.43
CA PRO A 22 16.77 -22.18 -16.74
C PRO A 22 15.33 -21.63 -16.71
N HIS A 23 14.52 -22.01 -15.73
CA HIS A 23 13.13 -21.59 -15.60
C HIS A 23 12.93 -20.37 -14.69
N ARG A 24 14.01 -19.74 -14.15
CA ARG A 24 13.89 -18.60 -13.21
C ARG A 24 13.07 -17.44 -13.73
N TRP A 25 13.10 -17.16 -15.04
CA TRP A 25 12.30 -16.10 -15.65
C TRP A 25 10.81 -16.43 -15.69
N TRP A 26 10.43 -17.71 -15.84
CA TRP A 26 9.05 -18.14 -15.69
C TRP A 26 8.60 -18.08 -14.23
N GLY A 27 9.50 -18.38 -13.29
CA GLY A 27 9.27 -18.12 -11.86
C GLY A 27 8.98 -16.64 -11.57
N LEU A 28 9.71 -15.73 -12.24
CA LEU A 28 9.43 -14.29 -12.15
C LEU A 28 8.02 -13.95 -12.67
N VAL A 29 7.58 -14.54 -13.78
CA VAL A 29 6.23 -14.31 -14.32
C VAL A 29 5.17 -14.70 -13.28
N VAL A 30 5.34 -15.82 -12.59
CA VAL A 30 4.42 -16.26 -11.52
C VAL A 30 4.39 -15.27 -10.35
N ILE A 31 5.56 -14.83 -9.89
CA ILE A 31 5.67 -13.85 -8.79
C ILE A 31 5.07 -12.50 -9.21
N ALA A 32 5.33 -12.09 -10.45
CA ALA A 32 4.81 -10.85 -11.02
C ALA A 32 3.29 -10.88 -11.19
N LEU A 33 2.72 -12.04 -11.57
CA LEU A 33 1.28 -12.24 -11.68
C LEU A 33 0.57 -12.14 -10.32
N ALA A 34 1.18 -12.68 -9.26
CA ALA A 34 0.68 -12.52 -7.90
C ALA A 34 0.71 -11.05 -7.44
N GLN A 35 1.79 -10.32 -7.75
CA GLN A 35 1.88 -8.89 -7.44
C GLN A 35 0.85 -8.08 -8.22
N LEU A 36 0.69 -8.37 -9.50
CA LEU A 36 -0.34 -7.74 -10.35
C LEU A 36 -1.73 -7.96 -9.76
N MET A 37 -2.05 -9.19 -9.32
CA MET A 37 -3.32 -9.53 -8.68
C MET A 37 -3.59 -8.68 -7.43
N VAL A 38 -2.61 -8.53 -6.54
CA VAL A 38 -2.75 -7.71 -5.33
C VAL A 38 -2.98 -6.23 -5.66
N VAL A 39 -2.24 -5.67 -6.61
CA VAL A 39 -2.37 -4.27 -7.02
C VAL A 39 -3.68 -4.02 -7.77
N LEU A 40 -4.05 -4.96 -8.64
CA LEU A 40 -5.30 -4.93 -9.38
C LEU A 40 -6.49 -4.97 -8.42
N ASP A 41 -6.50 -5.88 -7.45
CA ASP A 41 -7.57 -5.99 -6.45
C ASP A 41 -7.74 -4.68 -5.64
N ALA A 42 -6.65 -4.04 -5.25
CA ALA A 42 -6.70 -2.79 -4.52
C ALA A 42 -7.32 -1.63 -5.33
N THR A 43 -7.20 -1.65 -6.66
CA THR A 43 -7.67 -0.58 -7.55
C THR A 43 -9.02 -0.87 -8.18
N ILE A 44 -9.27 -2.12 -8.56
CA ILE A 44 -10.52 -2.56 -9.22
C ILE A 44 -11.74 -2.33 -8.32
N VAL A 45 -11.58 -2.56 -7.02
CA VAL A 45 -12.64 -2.39 -6.02
C VAL A 45 -13.07 -0.93 -5.89
N ASN A 46 -12.17 0.03 -6.08
CA ASN A 46 -12.54 1.46 -6.03
C ASN A 46 -13.61 1.81 -7.10
N ILE A 47 -13.45 1.32 -8.33
CA ILE A 47 -14.40 1.57 -9.42
C ILE A 47 -15.73 0.83 -9.19
N ALA A 48 -15.66 -0.38 -8.62
CA ALA A 48 -16.83 -1.22 -8.34
C ALA A 48 -17.64 -0.77 -7.10
N LEU A 49 -17.03 0.07 -6.24
CA LEU A 49 -17.56 0.38 -4.91
C LEU A 49 -18.96 1.05 -4.95
N PRO A 50 -19.27 2.04 -5.83
CA PRO A 50 -20.61 2.59 -5.92
C PRO A 50 -21.65 1.53 -6.27
N SER A 51 -21.37 0.68 -7.25
CA SER A 51 -22.29 -0.42 -7.65
C SER A 51 -22.48 -1.45 -6.54
N ALA A 52 -21.41 -1.77 -5.78
CA ALA A 52 -21.48 -2.67 -4.62
C ALA A 52 -22.28 -2.04 -3.47
N GLN A 53 -22.11 -0.73 -3.23
CA GLN A 53 -22.86 0.02 -2.22
C GLN A 53 -24.35 -0.03 -2.50
N HIS A 54 -24.77 0.28 -3.73
CA HIS A 54 -26.18 0.21 -4.14
C HIS A 54 -26.75 -1.21 -4.01
N ALA A 55 -26.02 -2.22 -4.49
CA ALA A 55 -26.47 -3.61 -4.48
C ALA A 55 -26.61 -4.22 -3.08
N LEU A 56 -25.78 -3.80 -2.12
CA LEU A 56 -25.77 -4.30 -0.74
C LEU A 56 -26.39 -3.32 0.26
N HIS A 57 -26.99 -2.22 -0.21
CA HIS A 57 -27.64 -1.18 0.59
C HIS A 57 -26.74 -0.63 1.72
N MET A 58 -25.45 -0.40 1.39
CA MET A 58 -24.48 0.14 2.36
C MET A 58 -24.73 1.63 2.59
N SER A 59 -24.62 2.08 3.84
CA SER A 59 -24.64 3.51 4.16
C SER A 59 -23.35 4.19 3.68
N ASP A 60 -23.40 5.52 3.51
CA ASP A 60 -22.21 6.32 3.14
C ASP A 60 -21.12 6.26 4.20
N GLY A 61 -21.46 6.13 5.47
CA GLY A 61 -20.51 5.94 6.56
C GLY A 61 -19.81 4.58 6.55
N ASN A 62 -20.50 3.53 6.07
CA ASN A 62 -19.99 2.16 6.10
C ASN A 62 -19.27 1.72 4.82
N ARG A 63 -19.53 2.35 3.67
CA ARG A 63 -18.92 1.97 2.38
C ARG A 63 -17.39 1.92 2.41
N GLN A 64 -16.77 2.78 3.21
CA GLN A 64 -15.32 2.84 3.38
C GLN A 64 -14.71 1.51 3.89
N TRP A 65 -15.50 0.69 4.63
CA TRP A 65 -15.00 -0.57 5.18
C TRP A 65 -14.61 -1.58 4.09
N VAL A 66 -15.13 -1.47 2.88
CA VAL A 66 -14.71 -2.31 1.75
C VAL A 66 -13.21 -2.12 1.44
N ILE A 67 -12.69 -0.90 1.60
CA ILE A 67 -11.29 -0.57 1.41
C ILE A 67 -10.52 -0.75 2.73
N THR A 68 -11.04 -0.17 3.81
CA THR A 68 -10.38 -0.09 5.11
C THR A 68 -10.12 -1.47 5.73
N ALA A 69 -11.07 -2.41 5.64
CA ALA A 69 -10.89 -3.75 6.18
C ALA A 69 -9.72 -4.49 5.52
N TYR A 70 -9.56 -4.34 4.20
CA TYR A 70 -8.44 -4.89 3.45
C TYR A 70 -7.10 -4.24 3.85
N THR A 71 -7.02 -2.91 3.77
CA THR A 71 -5.77 -2.18 4.02
C THR A 71 -5.31 -2.31 5.47
N LEU A 72 -6.25 -2.34 6.42
CA LEU A 72 -5.98 -2.51 7.83
C LEU A 72 -5.44 -3.92 8.15
N ALA A 73 -6.09 -4.97 7.64
CA ALA A 73 -5.61 -6.33 7.80
C ALA A 73 -4.27 -6.54 7.09
N PHE A 74 -4.13 -6.04 5.86
CA PHE A 74 -2.89 -6.13 5.11
C PHE A 74 -1.74 -5.42 5.83
N GLY A 75 -1.89 -4.15 6.18
CA GLY A 75 -0.84 -3.35 6.83
C GLY A 75 -0.51 -3.84 8.23
N GLY A 76 -1.52 -4.19 9.02
CA GLY A 76 -1.33 -4.66 10.40
C GLY A 76 -0.62 -6.02 10.48
N LEU A 77 -0.90 -6.92 9.54
CA LEU A 77 -0.34 -8.28 9.54
C LEU A 77 0.92 -8.43 8.68
N LEU A 78 1.32 -7.40 7.92
CA LEU A 78 2.41 -7.50 6.93
C LEU A 78 3.74 -7.95 7.55
N LEU A 79 4.12 -7.37 8.69
CA LEU A 79 5.34 -7.73 9.41
C LEU A 79 5.27 -9.16 9.97
N LEU A 80 4.12 -9.57 10.48
CA LEU A 80 3.88 -10.93 10.95
C LEU A 80 3.92 -11.93 9.79
N GLY A 81 3.31 -11.60 8.65
CA GLY A 81 3.31 -12.40 7.43
C GLY A 81 4.71 -12.70 6.93
N GLY A 82 5.61 -11.72 6.98
CA GLY A 82 7.03 -11.91 6.65
C GLY A 82 7.71 -12.94 7.58
N ARG A 83 7.44 -12.86 8.90
CA ARG A 83 7.97 -13.84 9.87
C ARG A 83 7.40 -15.24 9.68
N ILE A 84 6.10 -15.35 9.35
CA ILE A 84 5.47 -16.62 9.00
C ILE A 84 6.12 -17.23 7.76
N ALA A 85 6.41 -16.42 6.75
CA ALA A 85 7.08 -16.86 5.53
C ALA A 85 8.49 -17.40 5.80
N ASP A 86 9.24 -16.80 6.73
CA ASP A 86 10.57 -17.29 7.15
C ASP A 86 10.46 -18.63 7.92
N LEU A 87 9.39 -18.83 8.69
CA LEU A 87 9.16 -20.05 9.48
C LEU A 87 8.66 -21.22 8.64
N VAL A 88 7.61 -21.00 7.85
CA VAL A 88 6.91 -22.04 7.08
C VAL A 88 7.65 -22.39 5.78
N GLY A 89 8.45 -21.45 5.28
CA GLY A 89 9.09 -21.51 3.97
C GLY A 89 8.41 -20.63 2.95
N ARG A 90 9.20 -19.99 2.11
CA ARG A 90 8.75 -18.91 1.20
C ARG A 90 7.76 -19.37 0.14
N LYS A 91 8.02 -20.52 -0.50
CA LYS A 91 7.13 -21.09 -1.51
C LYS A 91 5.79 -21.51 -0.90
N ARG A 92 5.82 -22.18 0.27
CA ARG A 92 4.58 -22.62 0.94
C ARG A 92 3.73 -21.43 1.37
N SER A 93 4.34 -20.41 1.98
CA SER A 93 3.65 -19.20 2.38
C SER A 93 3.09 -18.44 1.18
N PHE A 94 3.81 -18.42 0.05
CA PHE A 94 3.33 -17.81 -1.20
C PHE A 94 2.09 -18.54 -1.73
N VAL A 95 2.11 -19.88 -1.78
CA VAL A 95 0.96 -20.70 -2.25
C VAL A 95 -0.23 -20.57 -1.28
N ILE A 96 0.00 -20.62 0.04
CA ILE A 96 -1.06 -20.40 1.05
C ILE A 96 -1.67 -19.01 0.88
N GLY A 97 -0.82 -17.99 0.69
CA GLY A 97 -1.27 -16.61 0.44
C GLY A 97 -2.15 -16.50 -0.81
N LEU A 98 -1.74 -17.11 -1.92
CA LEU A 98 -2.51 -17.13 -3.17
C LEU A 98 -3.87 -17.83 -3.02
N VAL A 99 -3.87 -19.05 -2.45
CA VAL A 99 -5.10 -19.84 -2.26
C VAL A 99 -6.06 -19.12 -1.31
N GLY A 100 -5.54 -18.64 -0.20
CA GLY A 100 -6.35 -17.91 0.79
C GLY A 100 -6.90 -16.60 0.24
N PHE A 101 -6.09 -15.84 -0.52
CA PHE A 101 -6.53 -14.62 -1.19
C PHE A 101 -7.65 -14.91 -2.21
N ALA A 102 -7.49 -15.95 -3.04
CA ALA A 102 -8.51 -16.37 -4.01
C ALA A 102 -9.81 -16.82 -3.34
N ALA A 103 -9.70 -17.60 -2.26
CA ALA A 103 -10.88 -18.07 -1.52
C ALA A 103 -11.63 -16.89 -0.86
N ALA A 104 -10.89 -15.96 -0.25
CA ALA A 104 -11.46 -14.73 0.32
C ALA A 104 -12.08 -13.84 -0.77
N SER A 105 -11.45 -13.76 -1.94
CA SER A 105 -11.96 -13.02 -3.09
C SER A 105 -13.26 -13.64 -3.63
N ALA A 106 -13.31 -14.96 -3.74
CA ALA A 106 -14.54 -15.68 -4.13
C ALA A 106 -15.66 -15.45 -3.10
N LEU A 107 -15.35 -15.49 -1.81
CA LEU A 107 -16.30 -15.18 -0.73
C LEU A 107 -16.84 -13.76 -0.86
N GLY A 108 -15.98 -12.78 -1.15
CA GLY A 108 -16.37 -11.40 -1.36
C GLY A 108 -17.26 -11.20 -2.61
N GLY A 109 -16.95 -11.89 -3.71
CA GLY A 109 -17.79 -11.91 -4.90
C GLY A 109 -19.18 -12.53 -4.67
N ALA A 110 -19.26 -13.52 -3.77
CA ALA A 110 -20.51 -14.16 -3.36
C ALA A 110 -21.27 -13.39 -2.26
N ALA A 111 -20.76 -12.24 -1.79
CA ALA A 111 -21.35 -11.52 -0.67
C ALA A 111 -22.81 -11.13 -0.91
N THR A 112 -23.67 -11.43 0.06
CA THR A 112 -25.10 -11.08 0.11
C THR A 112 -25.38 -9.98 1.12
N SER A 113 -24.39 -9.60 1.93
CA SER A 113 -24.48 -8.52 2.91
C SER A 113 -23.19 -7.72 2.95
N SER A 114 -23.27 -6.47 3.44
CA SER A 114 -22.10 -5.62 3.66
C SER A 114 -21.11 -6.25 4.63
N GLY A 115 -21.56 -6.85 5.74
CA GLY A 115 -20.71 -7.53 6.71
C GLY A 115 -19.92 -8.71 6.12
N MET A 116 -20.56 -9.51 5.24
CA MET A 116 -19.87 -10.59 4.53
C MET A 116 -18.77 -10.04 3.61
N LEU A 117 -19.04 -8.95 2.90
CA LEU A 117 -18.06 -8.29 2.05
C LEU A 117 -16.89 -7.74 2.87
N PHE A 118 -17.16 -7.06 3.99
CA PHE A 118 -16.11 -6.53 4.88
C PHE A 118 -15.23 -7.65 5.47
N GLY A 119 -15.83 -8.76 5.92
CA GLY A 119 -15.12 -9.93 6.40
C GLY A 119 -14.24 -10.57 5.31
N ALA A 120 -14.76 -10.70 4.10
CA ALA A 120 -14.01 -11.19 2.95
C ALA A 120 -12.82 -10.28 2.62
N ARG A 121 -13.00 -8.96 2.66
CA ARG A 121 -11.95 -7.96 2.46
C ARG A 121 -10.86 -8.04 3.54
N ALA A 122 -11.24 -8.22 4.81
CA ALA A 122 -10.29 -8.43 5.89
C ALA A 122 -9.46 -9.71 5.68
N LEU A 123 -10.09 -10.81 5.28
CA LEU A 123 -9.41 -12.06 4.95
C LEU A 123 -8.47 -11.91 3.76
N GLN A 124 -8.90 -11.23 2.68
CA GLN A 124 -8.02 -10.92 1.55
C GLN A 124 -6.78 -10.14 2.01
N GLY A 125 -6.95 -9.11 2.85
CA GLY A 125 -5.85 -8.34 3.43
C GLY A 125 -4.89 -9.19 4.25
N ALA A 126 -5.41 -10.12 5.06
CA ALA A 126 -4.58 -11.04 5.84
C ALA A 126 -3.74 -11.97 4.96
N PHE A 127 -4.32 -12.53 3.90
CA PHE A 127 -3.56 -13.37 2.95
C PHE A 127 -2.63 -12.57 2.05
N ALA A 128 -2.96 -11.32 1.70
CA ALA A 128 -2.05 -10.40 1.03
C ALA A 128 -0.81 -10.10 1.89
N ALA A 129 -0.99 -9.97 3.21
CA ALA A 129 0.09 -9.76 4.17
C ALA A 129 1.08 -10.93 4.23
N LEU A 130 0.64 -12.13 3.95
CA LEU A 130 1.51 -13.31 3.81
C LEU A 130 2.14 -13.39 2.41
N LEU A 131 1.37 -13.04 1.37
CA LEU A 131 1.76 -13.16 -0.02
C LEU A 131 2.87 -12.17 -0.41
N ALA A 132 2.74 -10.89 -0.06
CA ALA A 132 3.66 -9.85 -0.52
C ALA A 132 5.12 -10.02 -0.04
N PRO A 133 5.41 -10.29 1.26
CA PRO A 133 6.78 -10.58 1.70
C PRO A 133 7.32 -11.87 1.10
N SER A 134 6.48 -12.90 0.94
CA SER A 134 6.87 -14.17 0.32
C SER A 134 7.29 -13.99 -1.14
N ALA A 135 6.53 -13.21 -1.91
CA ALA A 135 6.84 -12.87 -3.30
C ALA A 135 8.20 -12.16 -3.43
N LEU A 136 8.42 -11.14 -2.60
CA LEU A 136 9.67 -10.38 -2.61
C LEU A 136 10.88 -11.24 -2.20
N SER A 137 10.68 -12.11 -1.21
CA SER A 137 11.70 -13.03 -0.74
C SER A 137 12.05 -14.11 -1.79
N LEU A 138 11.05 -14.66 -2.49
CA LEU A 138 11.26 -15.58 -3.62
C LEU A 138 12.03 -14.90 -4.75
N LEU A 139 11.73 -13.64 -5.06
CA LEU A 139 12.45 -12.87 -6.06
C LEU A 139 13.94 -12.75 -5.72
N THR A 140 14.26 -12.42 -4.45
CA THR A 140 15.65 -12.25 -4.00
C THR A 140 16.46 -13.55 -4.02
N THR A 141 15.82 -14.69 -3.76
CA THR A 141 16.49 -16.00 -3.74
C THR A 141 16.60 -16.64 -5.11
N THR A 142 15.65 -16.36 -6.01
CA THR A 142 15.67 -16.88 -7.38
C THR A 142 16.73 -16.18 -8.23
N PHE A 143 16.96 -14.87 -8.02
CA PHE A 143 17.91 -14.06 -8.77
C PHE A 143 19.12 -13.68 -7.91
N THR A 144 20.17 -14.49 -7.97
CA THR A 144 21.42 -14.27 -7.20
C THR A 144 22.38 -13.33 -7.90
N ASP A 145 22.41 -13.32 -9.25
CA ASP A 145 23.22 -12.38 -10.02
C ASP A 145 22.69 -10.93 -9.86
N PRO A 146 23.53 -9.94 -9.51
CA PRO A 146 23.11 -8.57 -9.27
C PRO A 146 22.44 -7.88 -10.47
N ARG A 147 22.87 -8.19 -11.70
CA ARG A 147 22.28 -7.58 -12.92
C ARG A 147 20.92 -8.17 -13.23
N GLU A 148 20.77 -9.50 -13.12
CA GLU A 148 19.51 -10.18 -13.32
C GLU A 148 18.51 -9.80 -12.22
N ARG A 149 18.96 -9.74 -10.97
CA ARG A 149 18.17 -9.28 -9.84
C ARG A 149 17.64 -7.86 -10.06
N GLY A 150 18.50 -6.94 -10.53
CA GLY A 150 18.08 -5.58 -10.89
C GLY A 150 16.98 -5.56 -11.95
N LYS A 151 17.08 -6.39 -13.01
CA LYS A 151 16.03 -6.53 -14.05
C LYS A 151 14.74 -7.10 -13.48
N ALA A 152 14.82 -8.15 -12.65
CA ALA A 152 13.66 -8.80 -12.05
C ALA A 152 12.91 -7.85 -11.12
N PHE A 153 13.61 -7.09 -10.27
CA PHE A 153 13.01 -6.04 -9.43
C PHE A 153 12.43 -4.89 -10.27
N GLY A 154 13.07 -4.55 -11.40
CA GLY A 154 12.55 -3.57 -12.35
C GLY A 154 11.19 -3.97 -12.94
N ILE A 155 11.05 -5.24 -13.36
CA ILE A 155 9.79 -5.80 -13.88
C ILE A 155 8.73 -5.84 -12.78
N TYR A 156 9.08 -6.32 -11.57
CA TYR A 156 8.19 -6.37 -10.43
C TYR A 156 7.67 -4.98 -10.04
N GLY A 157 8.55 -3.98 -9.98
CA GLY A 157 8.19 -2.59 -9.71
C GLY A 157 7.37 -1.94 -10.82
N ALA A 158 7.66 -2.24 -12.09
CA ALA A 158 6.87 -1.75 -13.22
C ALA A 158 5.43 -2.27 -13.18
N LEU A 159 5.23 -3.54 -12.80
CA LEU A 159 3.90 -4.11 -12.62
C LEU A 159 3.16 -3.51 -11.42
N ALA A 160 3.86 -3.20 -10.33
CA ALA A 160 3.26 -2.48 -9.22
C ALA A 160 2.76 -1.08 -9.64
N GLY A 161 3.50 -0.39 -10.52
CA GLY A 161 3.09 0.92 -11.04
C GLY A 161 1.99 0.86 -12.11
N SER A 162 2.11 -0.05 -13.09
CA SER A 162 1.14 -0.17 -14.19
C SER A 162 -0.13 -0.95 -13.79
N GLY A 163 -0.07 -1.77 -12.75
CA GLY A 163 -1.18 -2.59 -12.26
C GLY A 163 -2.40 -1.75 -11.88
N SER A 164 -2.20 -0.53 -11.38
CA SER A 164 -3.30 0.37 -11.06
C SER A 164 -4.06 0.83 -12.30
N ALA A 165 -3.37 1.15 -13.40
CA ALA A 165 -4.02 1.51 -14.66
C ALA A 165 -4.85 0.34 -15.21
N ILE A 166 -4.27 -0.87 -15.19
CA ILE A 166 -4.96 -2.11 -15.58
C ILE A 166 -6.18 -2.31 -14.69
N GLY A 167 -6.04 -2.13 -13.36
CA GLY A 167 -7.13 -2.28 -12.40
C GLY A 167 -8.30 -1.33 -12.65
N PHE A 168 -8.04 -0.07 -12.97
CA PHE A 168 -9.09 0.89 -13.30
C PHE A 168 -9.84 0.52 -14.58
N ILE A 169 -9.12 0.10 -15.64
CA ILE A 169 -9.75 -0.32 -16.90
C ILE A 169 -10.55 -1.60 -16.71
N VAL A 170 -9.94 -2.64 -16.12
CA VAL A 170 -10.58 -3.94 -15.90
C VAL A 170 -11.76 -3.79 -14.93
N GLY A 171 -11.61 -2.98 -13.88
CA GLY A 171 -12.68 -2.67 -12.94
C GLY A 171 -13.88 -2.01 -13.60
N GLY A 172 -13.63 -1.04 -14.47
CA GLY A 172 -14.67 -0.41 -15.28
C GLY A 172 -15.38 -1.42 -16.17
N LEU A 173 -14.64 -2.19 -16.96
CA LEU A 173 -15.19 -3.20 -17.88
C LEU A 173 -16.00 -4.27 -17.15
N LEU A 174 -15.48 -4.84 -16.08
CA LEU A 174 -16.17 -5.90 -15.34
C LEU A 174 -17.43 -5.35 -14.64
N THR A 175 -17.39 -4.14 -14.11
CA THR A 175 -18.53 -3.53 -13.42
C THR A 175 -19.63 -3.13 -14.40
N GLU A 176 -19.28 -2.59 -15.58
CA GLU A 176 -20.23 -2.12 -16.58
C GLU A 176 -20.87 -3.26 -17.37
N TYR A 177 -20.07 -4.22 -17.88
CA TYR A 177 -20.57 -5.26 -18.79
C TYR A 177 -21.03 -6.55 -18.09
N LEU A 178 -20.58 -6.77 -16.83
CA LEU A 178 -21.00 -7.92 -16.04
C LEU A 178 -21.70 -7.43 -14.76
N ASN A 179 -20.98 -7.34 -13.66
CA ASN A 179 -21.39 -6.70 -12.41
C ASN A 179 -20.19 -6.55 -11.47
N TRP A 180 -20.34 -5.78 -10.39
CA TRP A 180 -19.27 -5.50 -9.42
C TRP A 180 -18.64 -6.75 -8.78
N ARG A 181 -19.36 -7.87 -8.69
CA ARG A 181 -18.88 -9.13 -8.09
C ARG A 181 -17.71 -9.72 -8.87
N TRP A 182 -17.68 -9.53 -10.20
CA TRP A 182 -16.62 -9.99 -11.06
C TRP A 182 -15.28 -9.29 -10.81
N CYS A 183 -15.32 -8.10 -10.21
CA CYS A 183 -14.11 -7.41 -9.76
C CYS A 183 -13.36 -8.19 -8.65
N LEU A 184 -14.08 -9.03 -7.91
CA LEU A 184 -13.50 -9.93 -6.94
C LEU A 184 -13.24 -11.33 -7.56
N TYR A 185 -14.17 -11.88 -8.33
CA TYR A 185 -14.01 -13.19 -8.94
C TYR A 185 -12.81 -13.27 -9.91
N VAL A 186 -12.42 -12.18 -10.56
CA VAL A 186 -11.27 -12.15 -11.49
C VAL A 186 -9.95 -12.57 -10.84
N ASN A 187 -9.81 -12.41 -9.53
CA ASN A 187 -8.64 -12.84 -8.78
C ASN A 187 -8.52 -14.38 -8.73
N VAL A 188 -9.63 -15.11 -8.83
CA VAL A 188 -9.63 -16.59 -8.74
C VAL A 188 -8.87 -17.23 -9.90
N PRO A 189 -9.20 -16.99 -11.18
CA PRO A 189 -8.43 -17.57 -12.29
C PRO A 189 -6.96 -17.11 -12.29
N ILE A 190 -6.68 -15.86 -11.91
CA ILE A 190 -5.30 -15.36 -11.80
C ILE A 190 -4.53 -16.16 -10.74
N ALA A 191 -5.14 -16.36 -9.56
CA ALA A 191 -4.52 -17.12 -8.48
C ALA A 191 -4.34 -18.60 -8.85
N VAL A 192 -5.30 -19.22 -9.54
CA VAL A 192 -5.16 -20.63 -10.02
C VAL A 192 -3.95 -20.76 -10.93
N VAL A 193 -3.78 -19.88 -11.91
CA VAL A 193 -2.61 -19.89 -12.80
C VAL A 193 -1.32 -19.67 -12.01
N ALA A 194 -1.33 -18.70 -11.06
CA ALA A 194 -0.18 -18.41 -10.21
C ALA A 194 0.18 -19.59 -9.28
N VAL A 195 -0.80 -20.29 -8.70
CA VAL A 195 -0.59 -21.47 -7.86
C VAL A 195 0.01 -22.62 -8.67
N LEU A 196 -0.56 -22.95 -9.83
CA LEU A 196 -0.04 -24.00 -10.70
C LEU A 196 1.40 -23.69 -11.14
N GLY A 197 1.65 -22.44 -11.54
CA GLY A 197 2.99 -21.97 -11.88
C GLY A 197 3.96 -22.02 -10.69
N ALA A 198 3.52 -21.64 -9.50
CA ALA A 198 4.35 -21.69 -8.29
C ALA A 198 4.72 -23.12 -7.90
N LEU A 199 3.78 -24.06 -8.01
CA LEU A 199 4.03 -25.47 -7.73
C LEU A 199 5.03 -26.08 -8.73
N ALA A 200 4.93 -25.72 -10.02
CA ALA A 200 5.74 -26.27 -11.09
C ALA A 200 7.15 -25.63 -11.20
N LEU A 201 7.25 -24.31 -10.97
CA LEU A 201 8.44 -23.54 -11.36
C LEU A 201 9.24 -22.95 -10.17
N LEU A 202 8.64 -22.82 -8.97
CA LEU A 202 9.35 -22.30 -7.82
C LEU A 202 9.95 -23.43 -6.99
N HIS A 203 11.20 -23.23 -6.55
CA HIS A 203 11.88 -24.19 -5.68
C HIS A 203 11.48 -23.98 -4.23
N ASP A 204 11.26 -25.09 -3.50
CA ASP A 204 11.00 -25.03 -2.06
C ASP A 204 12.30 -24.87 -1.30
N HIS A 205 12.38 -23.81 -0.49
CA HIS A 205 13.45 -23.64 0.47
C HIS A 205 12.82 -23.84 1.85
N PRO A 206 13.31 -24.82 2.63
CA PRO A 206 12.77 -25.08 3.95
C PRO A 206 12.87 -23.83 4.82
N GLY A 207 11.87 -23.63 5.66
CA GLY A 207 11.85 -22.51 6.61
C GLY A 207 12.99 -22.63 7.62
N HIS A 208 13.35 -21.50 8.22
CA HIS A 208 14.41 -21.47 9.23
C HIS A 208 13.86 -21.97 10.57
N THR A 209 14.50 -23.00 11.12
CA THR A 209 14.25 -23.44 12.49
C THR A 209 14.76 -22.39 13.48
N GLY A 210 13.91 -21.99 14.46
CA GLY A 210 14.30 -21.01 15.49
C GLY A 210 13.69 -19.62 15.34
N VAL A 211 12.96 -19.34 14.27
CA VAL A 211 12.17 -18.11 14.14
C VAL A 211 11.06 -18.12 15.18
N ARG A 212 11.00 -17.10 16.05
CA ARG A 212 9.92 -16.92 17.03
C ARG A 212 8.94 -15.86 16.51
N LEU A 213 7.65 -16.18 16.56
CA LEU A 213 6.61 -15.23 16.22
C LEU A 213 6.33 -14.30 17.41
N ASP A 214 6.36 -13.02 17.18
CA ASP A 214 5.94 -12.00 18.15
C ASP A 214 4.42 -11.80 18.08
N VAL A 215 3.67 -12.81 18.55
CA VAL A 215 2.21 -12.75 18.59
C VAL A 215 1.71 -11.60 19.47
N PRO A 216 2.27 -11.35 20.69
CA PRO A 216 1.85 -10.19 21.48
C PRO A 216 2.07 -8.87 20.75
N GLY A 217 3.21 -8.68 20.06
CA GLY A 217 3.44 -7.50 19.26
C GLY A 217 2.43 -7.35 18.13
N ALA A 218 2.10 -8.43 17.41
CA ALA A 218 1.07 -8.41 16.38
C ALA A 218 -0.31 -8.01 16.93
N VAL A 219 -0.73 -8.60 18.05
CA VAL A 219 -2.02 -8.29 18.69
C VAL A 219 -2.08 -6.84 19.16
N LEU A 220 -1.03 -6.33 19.80
CA LEU A 220 -0.95 -4.94 20.25
C LEU A 220 -0.96 -3.96 19.08
N GLY A 221 -0.16 -4.21 18.05
CA GLY A 221 -0.08 -3.34 16.88
C GLY A 221 -1.37 -3.33 16.05
N CYS A 222 -1.88 -4.52 15.68
CA CYS A 222 -3.13 -4.63 14.93
C CYS A 222 -4.33 -4.14 15.76
N GLY A 223 -4.44 -4.54 17.02
CA GLY A 223 -5.52 -4.12 17.91
C GLY A 223 -5.55 -2.60 18.09
N GLY A 224 -4.37 -1.97 18.23
CA GLY A 224 -4.25 -0.52 18.33
C GLY A 224 -4.70 0.20 17.06
N LEU A 225 -4.27 -0.29 15.89
CA LEU A 225 -4.69 0.26 14.60
C LEU A 225 -6.20 0.06 14.35
N VAL A 226 -6.72 -1.14 14.65
CA VAL A 226 -8.17 -1.42 14.56
C VAL A 226 -8.97 -0.46 15.43
N ALA A 227 -8.57 -0.26 16.68
CA ALA A 227 -9.28 0.63 17.61
C ALA A 227 -9.28 2.08 17.09
N VAL A 228 -8.15 2.60 16.60
CA VAL A 228 -8.07 3.96 16.03
C VAL A 228 -8.95 4.11 14.81
N VAL A 229 -8.86 3.16 13.86
CA VAL A 229 -9.60 3.23 12.60
C VAL A 229 -11.11 3.05 12.85
N TYR A 230 -11.49 2.16 13.77
CA TYR A 230 -12.88 1.97 14.17
C TYR A 230 -13.41 3.22 14.89
N GLY A 231 -12.58 3.88 15.72
CA GLY A 231 -12.93 5.16 16.34
C GLY A 231 -13.25 6.24 15.31
N PHE A 232 -12.48 6.36 14.23
CA PHE A 232 -12.81 7.27 13.12
C PHE A 232 -14.16 6.92 12.46
N SER A 233 -14.43 5.64 12.25
CA SER A 233 -15.66 5.18 11.63
C SER A 233 -16.91 5.43 12.51
N GLU A 234 -16.80 5.22 13.83
CA GLU A 234 -17.90 5.47 14.78
C GLU A 234 -18.12 6.98 15.04
N ALA A 235 -17.14 7.83 14.74
CA ALA A 235 -17.31 9.27 14.89
C ALA A 235 -18.33 9.87 13.92
N GLU A 236 -18.63 9.23 12.79
CA GLU A 236 -19.66 9.67 11.85
C GLU A 236 -21.07 9.55 12.43
N PRO A 237 -21.55 8.36 12.90
CA PRO A 237 -22.91 8.22 13.41
C PRO A 237 -23.09 8.76 14.83
N ARG A 238 -22.04 8.81 15.67
CA ARG A 238 -22.13 9.15 17.09
C ARG A 238 -21.62 10.55 17.45
N GLY A 239 -20.79 11.13 16.60
CA GLY A 239 -20.10 12.39 16.85
C GLY A 239 -18.73 12.20 17.54
N TRP A 240 -17.86 13.18 17.36
CA TRP A 240 -16.46 13.16 17.83
C TRP A 240 -16.29 13.17 19.35
N THR A 241 -17.30 13.61 20.09
CA THR A 241 -17.28 13.72 21.55
C THR A 241 -17.96 12.54 22.26
N ASP A 242 -18.48 11.57 21.51
CA ASP A 242 -19.12 10.37 22.08
C ASP A 242 -18.12 9.58 22.94
N PRO A 243 -18.52 9.14 24.15
CA PRO A 243 -17.64 8.38 25.05
C PRO A 243 -17.03 7.13 24.42
N LEU A 244 -17.76 6.41 23.55
CA LEU A 244 -17.23 5.22 22.86
C LEU A 244 -16.12 5.61 21.88
N VAL A 245 -16.31 6.70 21.12
CA VAL A 245 -15.32 7.19 20.17
C VAL A 245 -14.03 7.59 20.89
N LEU A 246 -14.15 8.35 21.96
CA LEU A 246 -13.02 8.75 22.79
C LEU A 246 -12.33 7.54 23.45
N ALA A 247 -13.10 6.54 23.94
CA ALA A 247 -12.56 5.31 24.48
C ALA A 247 -11.80 4.50 23.42
N LEU A 248 -12.32 4.40 22.20
CA LEU A 248 -11.63 3.71 21.09
C LEU A 248 -10.30 4.38 20.74
N PHE A 249 -10.24 5.70 20.67
CA PHE A 249 -8.98 6.42 20.46
C PHE A 249 -8.02 6.22 21.64
N ALA A 250 -8.50 6.32 22.89
CA ALA A 250 -7.66 6.11 24.06
C ALA A 250 -7.09 4.67 24.10
N VAL A 251 -7.92 3.65 23.89
CA VAL A 251 -7.50 2.25 23.80
C VAL A 251 -6.53 2.05 22.65
N GLY A 252 -6.81 2.61 21.48
CA GLY A 252 -5.93 2.51 20.31
C GLY A 252 -4.54 3.07 20.59
N VAL A 253 -4.47 4.28 21.15
CA VAL A 253 -3.19 4.92 21.52
C VAL A 253 -2.46 4.11 22.61
N LEU A 254 -3.17 3.64 23.63
CA LEU A 254 -2.58 2.80 24.69
C LEU A 254 -1.99 1.50 24.14
N LEU A 255 -2.71 0.81 23.25
CA LEU A 255 -2.22 -0.41 22.59
C LEU A 255 -1.00 -0.14 21.71
N LEU A 256 -0.98 0.96 20.95
CA LEU A 256 0.17 1.35 20.13
C LEU A 256 1.38 1.74 20.99
N VAL A 257 1.18 2.44 22.09
CA VAL A 257 2.26 2.72 23.07
C VAL A 257 2.76 1.42 23.70
N ALA A 258 1.86 0.52 24.09
CA ALA A 258 2.21 -0.81 24.59
C ALA A 258 2.97 -1.63 23.55
N PHE A 259 2.58 -1.57 22.26
CA PHE A 259 3.30 -2.17 21.14
C PHE A 259 4.75 -1.66 21.07
N VAL A 260 4.96 -0.35 21.07
CA VAL A 260 6.30 0.22 21.00
C VAL A 260 7.14 -0.19 22.20
N ARG A 261 6.56 -0.16 23.42
CA ARG A 261 7.25 -0.63 24.64
C ARG A 261 7.54 -2.13 24.59
N TRP A 262 6.63 -2.92 24.05
CA TRP A 262 6.87 -4.37 23.86
C TRP A 262 8.02 -4.62 22.89
N GLN A 263 8.09 -3.90 21.76
CA GLN A 263 9.16 -4.04 20.78
C GLN A 263 10.55 -3.73 21.36
N THR A 264 10.66 -2.99 22.47
CA THR A 264 11.95 -2.77 23.15
C THR A 264 12.42 -4.00 23.95
N ARG A 265 11.52 -4.95 24.25
CA ARG A 265 11.78 -6.11 25.15
C ARG A 265 11.59 -7.45 24.44
N ALA A 266 10.91 -7.45 23.29
CA ALA A 266 10.62 -8.68 22.55
C ALA A 266 11.90 -9.39 22.11
N PRO A 267 12.03 -10.70 22.30
CA PRO A 267 13.21 -11.47 21.86
C PRO A 267 13.39 -11.47 20.33
N SER A 268 12.27 -11.38 19.60
CA SER A 268 12.26 -11.33 18.14
C SER A 268 11.26 -10.25 17.68
N PRO A 269 11.60 -8.95 17.81
CA PRO A 269 10.68 -7.86 17.56
C PRO A 269 10.20 -7.86 16.09
N LEU A 270 8.89 -7.59 15.87
CA LEU A 270 8.35 -7.39 14.53
C LEU A 270 8.95 -6.15 13.87
N LEU A 271 9.13 -5.09 14.65
CA LEU A 271 9.70 -3.83 14.21
C LEU A 271 10.93 -3.49 15.06
N PRO A 272 12.16 -3.81 14.62
CA PRO A 272 13.37 -3.42 15.32
C PRO A 272 13.47 -1.90 15.42
N LEU A 273 13.47 -1.37 16.65
CA LEU A 273 13.37 0.08 16.88
C LEU A 273 14.53 0.89 16.32
N HIS A 274 15.71 0.29 16.09
CA HIS A 274 16.83 0.97 15.46
C HIS A 274 16.51 1.45 14.04
N ILE A 275 15.60 0.74 13.31
CA ILE A 275 15.15 1.13 11.98
C ILE A 275 14.30 2.41 12.06
N VAL A 276 13.40 2.51 13.05
CA VAL A 276 12.49 3.66 13.21
C VAL A 276 13.15 4.83 13.92
N ARG A 277 14.22 4.58 14.69
CA ARG A 277 14.99 5.66 15.34
C ARG A 277 15.90 6.42 14.38
N ASP A 278 16.23 5.85 13.24
CA ASP A 278 16.94 6.56 12.19
C ASP A 278 16.03 7.68 11.65
N ARG A 279 16.52 8.92 11.70
CA ARG A 279 15.74 10.12 11.37
C ARG A 279 15.26 10.13 9.93
N ASP A 280 16.12 9.75 9.00
CA ASP A 280 15.78 9.73 7.56
C ASP A 280 14.73 8.68 7.25
N ARG A 281 14.85 7.47 7.84
CA ARG A 281 13.88 6.39 7.68
C ARG A 281 12.54 6.72 8.32
N ALA A 282 12.54 7.22 9.56
CA ALA A 282 11.31 7.69 10.22
C ALA A 282 10.61 8.77 9.40
N GLY A 283 11.38 9.74 8.87
CA GLY A 283 10.87 10.76 7.97
C GLY A 283 10.23 10.17 6.71
N CYS A 284 10.86 9.16 6.10
CA CYS A 284 10.31 8.45 4.94
C CYS A 284 9.03 7.68 5.27
N PHE A 285 8.97 6.95 6.38
CA PHE A 285 7.78 6.21 6.81
C PHE A 285 6.60 7.14 7.09
N LEU A 286 6.84 8.24 7.81
CA LEU A 286 5.80 9.25 8.09
C LEU A 286 5.35 9.97 6.83
N THR A 287 6.28 10.37 5.95
CA THR A 287 5.93 11.00 4.67
C THR A 287 5.08 10.07 3.81
N MET A 288 5.44 8.77 3.73
CA MET A 288 4.66 7.77 3.00
C MET A 288 3.25 7.62 3.58
N MET A 289 3.13 7.48 4.90
CA MET A 289 1.84 7.35 5.57
C MET A 289 0.93 8.55 5.31
N LEU A 290 1.45 9.76 5.49
CA LEU A 290 0.70 11.00 5.27
C LEU A 290 0.31 11.19 3.80
N ALA A 291 1.23 10.90 2.87
CA ALA A 291 0.96 10.98 1.43
C ALA A 291 -0.20 10.07 1.00
N VAL A 292 -0.22 8.86 1.54
CA VAL A 292 -1.26 7.87 1.21
C VAL A 292 -2.61 8.21 1.84
N ILE A 293 -2.63 8.87 3.02
CA ILE A 293 -3.89 9.39 3.61
C ILE A 293 -4.63 10.26 2.58
N GLY A 294 -3.96 11.24 1.99
CA GLY A 294 -4.58 12.12 1.02
C GLY A 294 -4.99 11.41 -0.29
N MET A 295 -4.16 10.49 -0.76
CA MET A 295 -4.41 9.78 -2.01
C MET A 295 -5.63 8.84 -1.93
N PHE A 296 -5.80 8.09 -0.83
CA PHE A 296 -6.94 7.17 -0.70
C PHE A 296 -8.27 7.91 -0.56
N GLY A 297 -8.30 9.04 0.15
CA GLY A 297 -9.47 9.91 0.20
C GLY A 297 -9.87 10.40 -1.21
N LEU A 298 -8.88 10.81 -2.02
CA LEU A 298 -9.15 11.19 -3.41
C LEU A 298 -9.79 10.06 -4.20
N PHE A 299 -9.22 8.84 -4.17
CA PHE A 299 -9.78 7.72 -4.94
C PHE A 299 -11.23 7.45 -4.58
N LEU A 300 -11.55 7.44 -3.29
CA LEU A 300 -12.92 7.24 -2.82
C LEU A 300 -13.85 8.33 -3.36
N PHE A 301 -13.58 9.60 -3.07
CA PHE A 301 -14.48 10.69 -3.41
C PHE A 301 -14.56 10.93 -4.92
N MET A 302 -13.44 10.82 -5.63
CA MET A 302 -13.45 11.03 -7.07
C MET A 302 -14.20 9.93 -7.81
N THR A 303 -14.16 8.68 -7.34
CA THR A 303 -14.95 7.60 -7.92
C THR A 303 -16.45 7.90 -7.82
N TYR A 304 -16.91 8.29 -6.63
CA TYR A 304 -18.31 8.67 -6.42
C TYR A 304 -18.69 9.94 -7.18
N TYR A 305 -17.81 10.94 -7.19
CA TYR A 305 -18.06 12.17 -7.94
C TYR A 305 -18.22 11.89 -9.44
N LEU A 306 -17.35 11.07 -10.03
CA LEU A 306 -17.41 10.73 -11.45
C LEU A 306 -18.67 9.90 -11.78
N GLN A 307 -19.03 8.91 -10.95
CA GLN A 307 -20.14 8.00 -11.25
C GLN A 307 -21.49 8.58 -10.84
N ASP A 308 -21.64 9.13 -9.64
CA ASP A 308 -22.93 9.56 -9.08
C ASP A 308 -23.25 11.02 -9.39
N VAL A 309 -22.24 11.93 -9.47
CA VAL A 309 -22.48 13.36 -9.76
C VAL A 309 -22.36 13.64 -11.25
N LEU A 310 -21.28 13.20 -11.91
CA LEU A 310 -21.09 13.39 -13.36
C LEU A 310 -21.77 12.31 -14.21
N ALA A 311 -22.39 11.31 -13.60
CA ALA A 311 -23.08 10.20 -14.26
C ALA A 311 -22.18 9.46 -15.28
N TYR A 312 -20.88 9.33 -15.00
CA TYR A 312 -19.97 8.54 -15.83
C TYR A 312 -20.24 7.05 -15.64
N SER A 313 -20.20 6.30 -16.74
CA SER A 313 -20.19 4.86 -16.64
C SER A 313 -18.91 4.38 -15.90
N PRO A 314 -18.91 3.18 -15.29
CA PRO A 314 -17.75 2.62 -14.64
C PRO A 314 -16.49 2.59 -15.52
N VAL A 315 -16.63 2.28 -16.82
CA VAL A 315 -15.51 2.32 -17.79
C VAL A 315 -14.97 3.74 -17.94
N ARG A 316 -15.88 4.71 -18.13
CA ARG A 316 -15.47 6.12 -18.29
C ARG A 316 -14.80 6.66 -17.02
N ALA A 317 -15.30 6.29 -15.84
CA ALA A 317 -14.70 6.64 -14.56
C ALA A 317 -13.30 6.01 -14.41
N GLY A 318 -13.12 4.73 -14.78
CA GLY A 318 -11.82 4.06 -14.77
C GLY A 318 -10.80 4.74 -15.70
N LEU A 319 -11.21 5.07 -16.93
CA LEU A 319 -10.38 5.79 -17.90
C LEU A 319 -9.99 7.19 -17.40
N ALA A 320 -10.87 7.86 -16.64
CA ALA A 320 -10.61 9.16 -16.05
C ALA A 320 -9.45 9.17 -15.04
N PHE A 321 -9.08 8.03 -14.44
CA PHE A 321 -7.92 7.91 -13.57
C PHE A 321 -6.59 7.65 -14.29
N LEU A 322 -6.61 7.29 -15.58
CA LEU A 322 -5.37 6.99 -16.33
C LEU A 322 -4.36 8.15 -16.36
N PRO A 323 -4.77 9.43 -16.53
CA PRO A 323 -3.84 10.55 -16.49
C PRO A 323 -3.11 10.66 -15.15
N LEU A 324 -3.76 10.37 -14.01
CA LEU A 324 -3.12 10.31 -12.70
C LEU A 324 -2.01 9.24 -12.69
N THR A 325 -2.33 8.02 -13.15
CA THR A 325 -1.36 6.92 -13.19
C THR A 325 -0.20 7.23 -14.14
N ALA A 326 -0.46 7.78 -15.31
CA ALA A 326 0.56 8.21 -16.26
C ALA A 326 1.48 9.29 -15.65
N ALA A 327 0.92 10.24 -14.91
CA ALA A 327 1.67 11.27 -14.20
C ALA A 327 2.54 10.69 -13.07
N ILE A 328 2.02 9.72 -12.28
CA ILE A 328 2.82 9.01 -11.26
C ILE A 328 4.01 8.29 -11.91
N ILE A 329 3.78 7.55 -12.98
CA ILE A 329 4.84 6.82 -13.71
C ILE A 329 5.87 7.80 -14.25
N THR A 330 5.45 8.89 -14.90
CA THR A 330 6.33 9.92 -15.44
C THR A 330 7.16 10.56 -14.33
N GLY A 331 6.54 10.97 -13.23
CA GLY A 331 7.23 11.55 -12.07
C GLY A 331 8.25 10.59 -11.46
N SER A 332 7.92 9.31 -11.33
CA SER A 332 8.80 8.29 -10.76
C SER A 332 9.96 7.94 -11.69
N THR A 333 9.67 7.60 -12.97
CA THR A 333 10.66 7.00 -13.88
C THR A 333 11.47 8.03 -14.66
N GLN A 334 10.84 9.13 -15.10
CA GLN A 334 11.51 10.12 -15.95
C GLN A 334 12.17 11.23 -15.11
N ILE A 335 11.59 11.59 -13.97
CA ILE A 335 12.08 12.69 -13.15
C ILE A 335 12.86 12.16 -11.94
N SER A 336 12.20 11.42 -11.04
CA SER A 336 12.82 10.97 -9.79
C SER A 336 13.99 10.02 -10.02
N ALA A 337 13.85 9.01 -10.90
CA ALA A 337 14.90 8.05 -11.16
C ALA A 337 16.17 8.70 -11.74
N ARG A 338 16.01 9.74 -12.56
CA ARG A 338 17.16 10.47 -13.16
C ARG A 338 17.80 11.48 -12.22
N LEU A 339 17.02 12.11 -11.35
CA LEU A 339 17.50 13.17 -10.48
C LEU A 339 18.01 12.66 -9.13
N LEU A 340 17.51 11.52 -8.63
CA LEU A 340 17.87 11.00 -7.31
C LEU A 340 19.38 10.76 -7.13
N HIS A 341 20.11 10.47 -8.21
CA HIS A 341 21.57 10.34 -8.18
C HIS A 341 22.31 11.69 -8.06
N ARG A 342 21.63 12.80 -8.39
CA ARG A 342 22.24 14.14 -8.47
C ARG A 342 21.82 15.07 -7.35
N VAL A 343 20.62 14.87 -6.80
CA VAL A 343 20.03 15.78 -5.79
C VAL A 343 19.67 15.01 -4.53
N ALA A 344 19.63 15.72 -3.40
CA ALA A 344 19.18 15.13 -2.14
C ALA A 344 17.70 14.72 -2.25
N PRO A 345 17.28 13.56 -1.69
CA PRO A 345 15.91 13.04 -1.79
C PRO A 345 14.84 14.06 -1.39
N ARG A 346 15.10 14.86 -0.34
CA ARG A 346 14.16 15.91 0.12
C ARG A 346 13.83 16.94 -0.95
N LEU A 347 14.75 17.24 -1.88
CA LEU A 347 14.53 18.20 -2.97
C LEU A 347 13.59 17.66 -4.06
N LEU A 348 13.26 16.37 -4.03
CA LEU A 348 12.23 15.75 -4.86
C LEU A 348 10.93 15.57 -4.07
N MET A 349 11.03 15.09 -2.83
CA MET A 349 9.88 14.77 -1.99
C MET A 349 9.09 16.01 -1.62
N VAL A 350 9.76 17.12 -1.20
CA VAL A 350 9.07 18.34 -0.77
C VAL A 350 8.31 19.00 -1.92
N PRO A 351 8.91 19.31 -3.09
CA PRO A 351 8.13 19.82 -4.23
C PRO A 351 7.06 18.83 -4.70
N GLY A 352 7.33 17.51 -4.61
CA GLY A 352 6.34 16.48 -4.92
C GLY A 352 5.08 16.59 -4.05
N MET A 353 5.25 16.70 -2.73
CA MET A 353 4.12 16.87 -1.81
C MET A 353 3.41 18.21 -1.98
N LEU A 354 4.14 19.29 -2.29
CA LEU A 354 3.53 20.59 -2.60
C LEU A 354 2.71 20.56 -3.89
N LEU A 355 3.19 19.88 -4.94
CA LEU A 355 2.42 19.65 -6.17
C LEU A 355 1.16 18.83 -5.91
N ALA A 356 1.28 17.77 -5.10
CA ALA A 356 0.15 16.96 -4.72
C ALA A 356 -0.88 17.76 -3.92
N ALA A 357 -0.43 18.59 -2.96
CA ALA A 357 -1.31 19.49 -2.22
C ALA A 357 -1.99 20.52 -3.13
N ALA A 358 -1.26 21.11 -4.09
CA ALA A 358 -1.84 22.04 -5.06
C ALA A 358 -2.92 21.36 -5.93
N GLY A 359 -2.70 20.10 -6.37
CA GLY A 359 -3.70 19.33 -7.07
C GLY A 359 -4.96 19.12 -6.24
N LEU A 360 -4.81 18.74 -4.95
CA LEU A 360 -5.97 18.61 -4.04
C LEU A 360 -6.66 19.95 -3.79
N LEU A 361 -5.91 21.05 -3.62
CA LEU A 361 -6.50 22.38 -3.45
C LEU A 361 -7.30 22.84 -4.69
N LEU A 362 -6.92 22.46 -5.91
CA LEU A 362 -7.74 22.69 -7.09
C LEU A 362 -9.08 21.98 -7.00
N LEU A 363 -9.10 20.72 -6.50
CA LEU A 363 -10.32 19.94 -6.34
C LEU A 363 -11.27 20.50 -5.26
N THR A 364 -10.79 21.33 -4.33
CA THR A 364 -11.69 21.98 -3.36
C THR A 364 -12.66 22.98 -4.01
N ARG A 365 -12.42 23.36 -5.29
CA ARG A 365 -13.30 24.23 -6.07
C ARG A 365 -14.37 23.48 -6.84
N MET A 366 -14.42 22.15 -6.75
CA MET A 366 -15.43 21.34 -7.44
C MET A 366 -16.84 21.71 -7.01
N THR A 367 -17.75 21.70 -7.98
CA THR A 367 -19.19 21.89 -7.83
C THR A 367 -19.93 20.75 -8.54
N VAL A 368 -21.24 20.70 -8.42
CA VAL A 368 -22.07 19.75 -9.17
C VAL A 368 -22.03 19.96 -10.71
N HIS A 369 -21.52 21.10 -11.16
CA HIS A 369 -21.42 21.49 -12.57
C HIS A 369 -19.98 21.48 -13.11
N SER A 370 -19.01 21.08 -12.31
CA SER A 370 -17.60 21.06 -12.73
C SER A 370 -17.37 20.08 -13.89
N THR A 371 -16.45 20.46 -14.76
CA THR A 371 -16.09 19.64 -15.93
C THR A 371 -14.82 18.84 -15.67
N TYR A 372 -14.72 17.67 -16.28
CA TYR A 372 -13.54 16.82 -16.12
C TYR A 372 -12.25 17.52 -16.60
N THR A 373 -12.29 18.17 -17.77
CA THR A 373 -11.11 18.80 -18.37
C THR A 373 -10.69 20.11 -17.71
N GLY A 374 -11.66 20.85 -17.12
CA GLY A 374 -11.39 22.15 -16.49
C GLY A 374 -10.76 22.04 -15.11
N GLU A 375 -11.35 21.20 -14.25
CA GLU A 375 -10.96 21.16 -12.83
C GLU A 375 -10.31 19.84 -12.42
N ILE A 376 -10.83 18.68 -12.91
CA ILE A 376 -10.42 17.37 -12.44
C ILE A 376 -9.09 16.95 -13.05
N LEU A 377 -8.96 17.00 -14.38
CA LEU A 377 -7.78 16.55 -15.09
C LEU A 377 -6.48 17.26 -14.66
N PRO A 378 -6.45 18.62 -14.57
CA PRO A 378 -5.25 19.31 -14.09
C PRO A 378 -4.87 18.92 -12.67
N ALA A 379 -5.85 18.74 -11.80
CA ALA A 379 -5.63 18.32 -10.42
C ALA A 379 -5.05 16.90 -10.33
N LEU A 380 -5.57 15.96 -11.12
CA LEU A 380 -5.06 14.59 -11.19
C LEU A 380 -3.63 14.53 -11.72
N LEU A 381 -3.27 15.36 -12.70
CA LEU A 381 -1.91 15.46 -13.23
C LEU A 381 -0.94 16.00 -12.19
N LEU A 382 -1.29 17.08 -11.48
CA LEU A 382 -0.46 17.64 -10.40
C LEU A 382 -0.28 16.65 -9.26
N LEU A 383 -1.36 16.00 -8.81
CA LEU A 383 -1.29 14.99 -7.78
C LEU A 383 -0.42 13.81 -8.21
N GLY A 384 -0.63 13.30 -9.43
CA GLY A 384 0.13 12.18 -9.96
C GLY A 384 1.62 12.48 -10.05
N LEU A 385 2.01 13.62 -10.61
CA LEU A 385 3.40 14.06 -10.65
C LEU A 385 4.00 14.19 -9.26
N GLY A 386 3.25 14.80 -8.33
CA GLY A 386 3.67 14.96 -6.94
C GLY A 386 3.92 13.63 -6.24
N MET A 387 3.02 12.67 -6.40
CA MET A 387 3.18 11.31 -5.84
C MET A 387 4.36 10.56 -6.48
N GLY A 388 4.55 10.68 -7.80
CA GLY A 388 5.69 10.10 -8.51
C GLY A 388 7.04 10.67 -8.04
N LEU A 389 7.09 11.98 -7.76
CA LEU A 389 8.27 12.63 -7.20
C LEU A 389 8.55 12.25 -5.74
N THR A 390 7.59 11.66 -5.04
CA THR A 390 7.69 11.30 -3.62
C THR A 390 7.93 9.81 -3.40
N PHE A 391 7.13 8.94 -4.01
CA PHE A 391 7.16 7.50 -3.72
C PHE A 391 8.53 6.87 -3.99
N MET A 392 9.10 7.14 -5.15
CA MET A 392 10.39 6.55 -5.52
C MET A 392 11.53 7.00 -4.60
N PRO A 393 11.74 8.30 -4.30
CA PRO A 393 12.73 8.74 -3.33
C PRO A 393 12.49 8.22 -1.90
N VAL A 394 11.24 8.11 -1.45
CA VAL A 394 10.92 7.55 -0.14
C VAL A 394 11.40 6.11 -0.03
N PHE A 395 11.04 5.24 -0.99
CA PHE A 395 11.49 3.85 -1.00
C PHE A 395 13.01 3.73 -1.06
N ALA A 396 13.65 4.49 -1.96
CA ALA A 396 15.09 4.46 -2.13
C ALA A 396 15.83 4.92 -0.87
N THR A 397 15.37 6.00 -0.21
CA THR A 397 16.01 6.55 1.00
C THR A 397 15.77 5.65 2.21
N ALA A 398 14.56 5.15 2.39
CA ALA A 398 14.23 4.26 3.51
C ALA A 398 15.06 2.98 3.51
N THR A 399 15.37 2.45 2.32
CA THR A 399 16.13 1.18 2.16
C THR A 399 17.63 1.38 1.97
N ALA A 400 18.12 2.62 1.83
CA ALA A 400 19.53 2.92 1.64
C ALA A 400 20.35 2.56 2.88
N GLY A 401 21.50 1.89 2.69
CA GLY A 401 22.46 1.57 3.77
C GLY A 401 21.91 0.64 4.86
N VAL A 402 20.82 -0.08 4.59
CA VAL A 402 20.26 -1.05 5.52
C VAL A 402 21.04 -2.36 5.44
N ALA A 403 21.37 -2.94 6.61
CA ALA A 403 22.01 -4.25 6.65
C ALA A 403 21.12 -5.30 5.96
N PRO A 404 21.70 -6.29 5.24
CA PRO A 404 20.91 -7.29 4.51
C PRO A 404 19.85 -8.01 5.35
N ARG A 405 20.15 -8.26 6.64
CA ARG A 405 19.22 -8.86 7.61
C ARG A 405 17.98 -8.00 7.91
N ASP A 406 18.07 -6.68 7.78
CA ASP A 406 17.03 -5.72 8.12
C ASP A 406 16.27 -5.19 6.87
N ALA A 407 16.76 -5.52 5.66
CA ALA A 407 16.19 -5.00 4.40
C ALA A 407 14.72 -5.39 4.22
N GLY A 408 14.36 -6.64 4.57
CA GLY A 408 12.99 -7.13 4.50
C GLY A 408 12.04 -6.37 5.43
N VAL A 409 12.44 -6.17 6.70
CA VAL A 409 11.63 -5.45 7.70
C VAL A 409 11.50 -3.98 7.32
N THR A 410 12.55 -3.36 6.80
CA THR A 410 12.52 -1.95 6.36
C THR A 410 11.53 -1.75 5.21
N SER A 411 11.61 -2.59 4.18
CA SER A 411 10.67 -2.57 3.05
C SER A 411 9.23 -2.85 3.49
N ALA A 412 9.04 -3.83 4.40
CA ALA A 412 7.74 -4.12 4.99
C ALA A 412 7.20 -2.92 5.78
N THR A 413 8.05 -2.17 6.49
CA THR A 413 7.64 -0.97 7.25
C THR A 413 7.16 0.15 6.32
N VAL A 414 7.80 0.36 5.15
CA VAL A 414 7.30 1.31 4.13
C VAL A 414 5.90 0.89 3.65
N ASN A 415 5.71 -0.39 3.32
CA ASN A 415 4.41 -0.90 2.89
C ASN A 415 3.36 -0.84 4.01
N THR A 416 3.74 -1.15 5.25
CA THR A 416 2.85 -0.99 6.42
C THR A 416 2.42 0.48 6.55
N SER A 417 3.35 1.43 6.41
CA SER A 417 3.04 2.87 6.44
C SER A 417 2.03 3.26 5.36
N GLN A 418 2.15 2.70 4.15
CA GLN A 418 1.15 2.91 3.08
C GLN A 418 -0.24 2.38 3.49
N GLN A 419 -0.31 1.15 3.99
CA GLN A 419 -1.59 0.52 4.29
C GLN A 419 -2.27 1.17 5.51
N VAL A 420 -1.49 1.51 6.53
CA VAL A 420 -1.98 2.26 7.70
C VAL A 420 -2.46 3.65 7.28
N GLY A 421 -1.68 4.34 6.44
CA GLY A 421 -2.10 5.62 5.86
C GLY A 421 -3.40 5.50 5.07
N GLY A 422 -3.53 4.47 4.22
CA GLY A 422 -4.75 4.18 3.47
C GLY A 422 -5.96 3.94 4.38
N SER A 423 -5.80 3.14 5.43
CA SER A 423 -6.88 2.83 6.38
C SER A 423 -7.35 4.07 7.14
N ILE A 424 -6.40 4.82 7.72
CA ILE A 424 -6.70 6.06 8.46
C ILE A 424 -7.30 7.10 7.51
N GLY A 425 -6.70 7.27 6.32
CA GLY A 425 -7.15 8.26 5.34
C GLY A 425 -8.57 8.01 4.88
N THR A 426 -8.89 6.76 4.52
CA THR A 426 -10.22 6.39 4.08
C THR A 426 -11.25 6.61 5.19
N ALA A 427 -10.97 6.16 6.42
CA ALA A 427 -11.88 6.30 7.54
C ALA A 427 -12.08 7.76 7.94
N LEU A 428 -10.99 8.48 8.20
CA LEU A 428 -11.03 9.89 8.62
C LEU A 428 -11.71 10.78 7.58
N LEU A 429 -11.25 10.71 6.33
CA LEU A 429 -11.73 11.62 5.29
C LEU A 429 -13.19 11.31 4.90
N ASN A 430 -13.61 10.04 4.91
CA ASN A 430 -15.02 9.71 4.70
C ASN A 430 -15.90 10.28 5.81
N THR A 431 -15.48 10.16 7.08
CA THR A 431 -16.22 10.74 8.22
C THR A 431 -16.34 12.27 8.08
N VAL A 432 -15.24 12.95 7.71
CA VAL A 432 -15.27 14.39 7.46
C VAL A 432 -16.21 14.74 6.31
N ALA A 433 -16.20 13.97 5.22
CA ALA A 433 -17.06 14.21 4.07
C ALA A 433 -18.54 14.04 4.41
N THR A 434 -18.90 12.94 5.06
CA THR A 434 -20.30 12.64 5.39
C THR A 434 -20.88 13.63 6.41
N THR A 435 -20.13 13.93 7.48
CA THR A 435 -20.57 14.89 8.51
C THR A 435 -20.70 16.31 7.95
N SER A 436 -19.72 16.77 7.14
CA SER A 436 -19.76 18.11 6.53
C SER A 436 -20.87 18.22 5.49
N GLY A 437 -21.08 17.18 4.68
CA GLY A 437 -22.16 17.12 3.71
C GLY A 437 -23.54 17.15 4.36
N ALA A 438 -23.74 16.36 5.43
CA ALA A 438 -24.99 16.34 6.19
C ALA A 438 -25.29 17.70 6.86
N ALA A 439 -24.26 18.33 7.45
CA ALA A 439 -24.38 19.67 8.03
C ALA A 439 -24.80 20.72 6.97
N TYR A 440 -24.20 20.65 5.77
CA TYR A 440 -24.58 21.55 4.67
C TYR A 440 -26.04 21.36 4.27
N VAL A 441 -26.47 20.09 4.08
CA VAL A 441 -27.87 19.78 3.72
C VAL A 441 -28.83 20.31 4.79
N THR A 442 -28.54 20.05 6.07
CA THR A 442 -29.38 20.52 7.18
C THR A 442 -29.48 22.04 7.23
N ALA A 443 -28.39 22.77 6.93
CA ALA A 443 -28.38 24.23 6.95
C ALA A 443 -29.12 24.88 5.76
N HIS A 444 -29.21 24.20 4.59
CA HIS A 444 -29.74 24.81 3.36
C HIS A 444 -31.08 24.22 2.92
N LEU A 445 -31.49 23.09 3.49
CA LEU A 445 -32.77 22.47 3.14
C LEU A 445 -33.95 23.25 3.76
N ARG A 446 -34.64 24.05 2.98
CA ARG A 446 -35.77 24.86 3.44
C ARG A 446 -37.12 24.19 3.21
N GLY A 447 -37.21 23.23 2.25
CA GLY A 447 -38.42 22.50 1.93
C GLY A 447 -38.16 21.29 1.04
N PRO A 448 -39.20 20.41 0.81
CA PRO A 448 -39.04 19.22 -0.03
C PRO A 448 -38.63 19.51 -1.47
N ALA A 449 -39.04 20.68 -2.02
CA ALA A 449 -38.69 21.10 -3.38
C ALA A 449 -37.20 21.35 -3.58
N ASP A 450 -36.46 21.74 -2.52
CA ASP A 450 -35.03 22.04 -2.59
C ASP A 450 -34.15 20.78 -2.55
N ARG A 451 -34.77 19.64 -2.25
CA ARG A 451 -34.00 18.39 -1.99
C ARG A 451 -33.19 17.94 -3.20
N ALA A 452 -33.74 18.08 -4.41
CA ALA A 452 -33.07 17.67 -5.65
C ALA A 452 -31.81 18.48 -5.96
N THR A 453 -31.68 19.69 -5.44
CA THR A 453 -30.52 20.57 -5.66
C THR A 453 -29.58 20.60 -4.46
N VAL A 454 -30.15 20.64 -3.23
CA VAL A 454 -29.35 20.80 -2.00
C VAL A 454 -28.63 19.51 -1.62
N VAL A 455 -29.23 18.33 -1.83
CA VAL A 455 -28.59 17.07 -1.47
C VAL A 455 -27.33 16.79 -2.31
N PRO A 456 -27.33 16.88 -3.64
CA PRO A 456 -26.12 16.73 -4.44
C PRO A 456 -25.06 17.80 -4.12
N ALA A 457 -25.48 19.05 -3.90
CA ALA A 457 -24.58 20.13 -3.49
C ALA A 457 -23.91 19.84 -2.14
N GLY A 458 -24.67 19.30 -1.17
CA GLY A 458 -24.15 18.89 0.12
C GLY A 458 -23.13 17.75 0.04
N VAL A 459 -23.39 16.76 -0.83
CA VAL A 459 -22.44 15.67 -1.07
C VAL A 459 -21.12 16.21 -1.63
N VAL A 460 -21.18 17.06 -2.66
CA VAL A 460 -19.98 17.69 -3.25
C VAL A 460 -19.29 18.58 -2.24
N HIS A 461 -20.02 19.35 -1.43
CA HIS A 461 -19.45 20.14 -0.35
C HIS A 461 -18.69 19.27 0.65
N GLY A 462 -19.25 18.15 1.06
CA GLY A 462 -18.56 17.18 1.93
C GLY A 462 -17.26 16.70 1.33
N TYR A 463 -17.24 16.35 0.04
CA TYR A 463 -16.03 15.94 -0.66
C TYR A 463 -14.98 17.05 -0.72
N THR A 464 -15.37 18.29 -1.02
CA THR A 464 -14.43 19.42 -1.09
C THR A 464 -13.82 19.75 0.26
N VAL A 465 -14.58 19.65 1.35
CA VAL A 465 -14.07 19.82 2.71
C VAL A 465 -13.06 18.72 3.06
N ALA A 466 -13.40 17.46 2.80
CA ALA A 466 -12.49 16.34 3.07
C ALA A 466 -11.20 16.41 2.23
N ILE A 467 -11.31 16.81 0.96
CA ILE A 467 -10.15 17.05 0.08
C ILE A 467 -9.30 18.21 0.60
N GLY A 468 -9.90 19.25 1.17
CA GLY A 468 -9.18 20.34 1.85
C GLY A 468 -8.34 19.82 3.04
N TRP A 469 -8.90 18.95 3.86
CA TRP A 469 -8.15 18.25 4.92
C TRP A 469 -7.03 17.39 4.36
N ALA A 470 -7.28 16.65 3.29
CA ALA A 470 -6.27 15.86 2.59
C ALA A 470 -5.11 16.73 2.09
N ALA A 471 -5.39 17.92 1.54
CA ALA A 471 -4.38 18.88 1.14
C ALA A 471 -3.53 19.36 2.34
N GLY A 472 -4.17 19.62 3.48
CA GLY A 472 -3.47 19.94 4.74
C GLY A 472 -2.52 18.83 5.19
N VAL A 473 -2.95 17.57 5.08
CA VAL A 473 -2.11 16.40 5.37
C VAL A 473 -0.94 16.29 4.40
N MET A 474 -1.12 16.61 3.12
CA MET A 474 -0.02 16.66 2.14
C MET A 474 1.00 17.75 2.46
N LEU A 475 0.55 18.92 2.92
CA LEU A 475 1.45 19.99 3.39
C LEU A 475 2.22 19.55 4.64
N LEU A 476 1.58 18.84 5.56
CA LEU A 476 2.25 18.22 6.69
C LEU A 476 3.29 17.18 6.24
N ALA A 477 2.99 16.37 5.24
CA ALA A 477 3.94 15.42 4.65
C ALA A 477 5.16 16.15 4.05
N ALA A 478 4.94 17.27 3.35
CA ALA A 478 6.01 18.11 2.83
C ALA A 478 6.90 18.66 3.97
N LEU A 479 6.30 19.12 5.07
CA LEU A 479 7.02 19.60 6.24
C LEU A 479 7.84 18.49 6.92
N VAL A 480 7.26 17.31 7.10
CA VAL A 480 7.94 16.12 7.63
C VAL A 480 9.14 15.75 6.77
N ALA A 481 8.96 15.68 5.44
CA ALA A 481 10.05 15.40 4.50
C ALA A 481 11.16 16.45 4.57
N ALA A 482 10.80 17.74 4.65
CA ALA A 482 11.75 18.85 4.73
C ALA A 482 12.58 18.82 6.03
N LEU A 483 11.92 18.52 7.16
CA LEU A 483 12.56 18.57 8.48
C LEU A 483 13.31 17.29 8.82
N MET A 484 12.78 16.12 8.45
CA MET A 484 13.34 14.82 8.90
C MET A 484 14.29 14.20 7.87
N VAL A 485 14.04 14.35 6.57
CA VAL A 485 14.88 13.72 5.53
C VAL A 485 16.08 14.60 5.24
N THR A 486 17.25 14.19 5.78
CA THR A 486 18.52 14.92 5.66
C THR A 486 19.54 14.22 4.77
N ALA A 487 19.20 13.04 4.25
CA ALA A 487 20.03 12.22 3.37
C ALA A 487 20.59 13.04 2.19
N LYS A 488 21.87 12.84 1.90
CA LYS A 488 22.55 13.48 0.76
C LYS A 488 22.32 12.66 -0.52
N ALA A 489 22.63 13.28 -1.66
CA ALA A 489 22.63 12.56 -2.93
C ALA A 489 23.61 11.37 -2.90
N PRO A 490 23.22 10.17 -3.36
CA PRO A 490 24.06 8.96 -3.27
C PRO A 490 25.44 9.07 -3.93
N GLY A 491 25.63 9.98 -4.89
CA GLY A 491 26.90 10.16 -5.61
C GLY A 491 27.91 11.13 -4.97
N ARG A 492 27.59 11.77 -3.83
CA ARG A 492 28.46 12.80 -3.20
C ARG A 492 29.09 12.39 -1.86
N GLY A 493 28.93 11.18 -1.42
CA GLY A 493 29.31 10.79 -0.06
C GLY A 493 30.12 9.50 0.14
N ALA A 494 30.46 8.77 -0.91
CA ALA A 494 31.37 7.64 -0.80
C ALA A 494 32.75 8.08 -1.32
N PRO A 495 33.79 8.16 -0.46
CA PRO A 495 35.16 8.05 -0.95
C PRO A 495 35.31 6.67 -1.59
N ALA A 496 35.83 6.61 -2.81
CA ALA A 496 36.10 5.36 -3.53
C ALA A 496 37.22 4.50 -2.90
N ASP A 497 37.75 4.93 -1.75
CA ASP A 497 38.86 4.31 -1.06
C ASP A 497 38.55 4.16 0.45
N ALA A 498 37.59 3.31 0.81
CA ALA A 498 37.63 2.69 2.11
C ALA A 498 38.34 1.33 1.93
N PRO A 499 39.53 1.12 2.50
CA PRO A 499 40.20 -0.18 2.45
C PRO A 499 39.31 -1.22 3.12
N VAL A 500 39.07 -2.32 2.40
CA VAL A 500 38.40 -3.51 2.95
C VAL A 500 39.25 -3.90 4.19
N ALA A 501 38.69 -3.76 5.38
CA ALA A 501 39.32 -4.25 6.58
C ALA A 501 39.49 -5.76 6.41
N GLU A 502 40.74 -6.19 6.29
CA GLU A 502 41.11 -7.61 6.33
C GLU A 502 40.62 -8.20 7.66
N PRO A 503 40.03 -9.39 7.64
CA PRO A 503 39.70 -10.07 8.88
C PRO A 503 40.97 -10.31 9.66
N VAL A 504 41.05 -9.76 10.87
CA VAL A 504 42.11 -10.06 11.85
C VAL A 504 42.03 -11.54 12.20
N PRO A 505 43.16 -12.26 12.25
CA PRO A 505 43.18 -13.71 12.41
C PRO A 505 42.64 -14.22 13.74
#